data_89b7c1424a910d27aafef977af022cf8
#
_entry.id   89b7c1424a910d27aafef977af022cf8
#
_cell.length_a   1.000
_cell.length_b   1.000
_cell.length_c   1.000
_cell.angle_alpha   90.00
_cell.angle_beta   90.00
_cell.angle_gamma   90.00
#
_symmetry.space_group_name_H-M   'P 1'
#
loop_
_entity.id
_entity.type
_entity.pdbx_description
1 polymer ?
#
loop_
_entity_poly.entity_id
_entity_poly.type
_entity_poly.pdbx_seq_one_letter_code
_entity_poly.pdbx_strand_id
1 'polypeptide(L)'
;MTSHHNPSDARPGDNSSAHSGSNCILVVEDSDEIRDLLGLVLESEGYQVVALEDGRDVVETVRSLRPILITLDLALPGKDGWAIVRELQDDDDTRDIPILVISAYTRELDAPLRRRVARVISKPFYITQVITEVEEILTGGRRAPQ
;
A
#
# COMPACT_ATOMS: atom_id res chain seq x y z
N MET A 1 33.28 16.49 13.23
CA MET A 1 32.82 16.23 13.31
C MET A 1 32.03 15.71 13.24
N THR A 2 32.13 15.72 13.15
CA THR A 2 31.38 15.22 13.12
C THR A 2 30.49 14.78 13.09
N SER A 3 30.57 14.76 12.94
CA SER A 3 29.72 14.32 12.91
C SER A 3 28.91 13.93 12.76
N HIS A 4 28.88 13.88 12.71
CA HIS A 4 28.00 13.37 12.58
C HIS A 4 27.33 12.87 12.60
N HIS A 5 27.34 12.87 12.47
CA HIS A 5 26.52 12.20 12.50
C HIS A 5 26.00 11.73 12.62
N ASN A 6 26.24 11.80 12.49
CA ASN A 6 25.54 11.17 12.59
C ASN A 6 24.85 10.63 12.78
N PRO A 7 25.10 10.71 12.67
CA PRO A 7 24.25 10.06 12.82
C PRO A 7 23.50 9.49 12.85
N SER A 8 23.66 9.66 12.67
CA SER A 8 22.92 9.20 12.82
C SER A 8 22.34 8.84 12.75
N ASP A 9 22.72 9.05 12.56
CA ASP A 9 22.13 8.68 12.60
C ASP A 9 21.49 8.15 12.70
N ALA A 10 21.88 8.20 12.49
CA ALA A 10 21.18 7.62 12.71
C ALA A 10 20.64 7.10 12.86
N ARG A 11 20.72 7.04 12.90
CA ARG A 11 20.05 6.51 13.17
C ARG A 11 19.48 5.84 13.64
N PRO A 12 19.83 5.91 13.63
CA PRO A 12 19.15 5.25 14.09
C PRO A 12 18.33 4.69 14.31
N GLY A 13 18.46 4.67 14.03
CA GLY A 13 17.67 4.23 14.27
C GLY A 13 17.12 3.83 14.03
N ASP A 14 17.32 3.84 13.84
CA ASP A 14 16.77 3.53 13.67
C ASP A 14 16.28 2.89 13.51
N ASN A 15 16.58 2.57 13.36
CA ASN A 15 16.02 1.98 13.24
C ASN A 15 15.54 1.18 13.30
N SER A 16 15.85 0.89 13.24
CA SER A 16 15.41 0.23 13.38
C SER A 16 14.81 -0.44 13.43
N SER A 17 15.04 -0.62 13.45
CA SER A 17 14.41 -1.03 13.54
C SER A 17 13.86 -1.46 13.13
N ALA A 18 14.18 -1.51 12.89
CA ALA A 18 13.44 -1.60 12.33
C ALA A 18 12.78 -2.45 11.78
N HIS A 19 12.57 -3.01 11.29
CA HIS A 19 11.93 -3.80 10.94
C HIS A 19 10.65 -4.12 11.30
N SER A 20 10.57 -4.85 11.81
CA SER A 20 9.33 -5.01 12.42
C SER A 20 8.94 -3.64 12.81
N GLY A 21 7.77 -3.27 12.91
CA GLY A 21 7.41 -1.92 13.20
C GLY A 21 7.44 -0.99 12.02
N SER A 22 7.59 -1.56 10.85
CA SER A 22 7.41 -0.75 9.66
C SER A 22 6.01 -0.17 9.65
N ASN A 23 5.87 1.09 9.25
CA ASN A 23 4.58 1.68 8.99
C ASN A 23 4.51 2.22 7.57
N CYS A 24 5.16 1.52 6.65
CA CYS A 24 5.25 1.95 5.27
C CYS A 24 4.09 1.41 4.45
N ILE A 25 3.46 2.28 3.68
CA ILE A 25 2.42 1.90 2.72
C ILE A 25 2.98 2.07 1.33
N LEU A 26 2.78 1.07 0.49
CA LEU A 26 3.16 1.16 -0.91
C LEU A 26 1.95 1.62 -1.72
N VAL A 27 2.10 2.70 -2.46
CA VAL A 27 1.04 3.24 -3.32
C VAL A 27 1.42 2.96 -4.76
N VAL A 28 0.57 2.24 -5.48
CA VAL A 28 0.80 1.91 -6.90
C VAL A 28 -0.30 2.57 -7.72
N GLU A 29 0.05 3.62 -8.43
CA GLU A 29 -0.91 4.48 -9.10
C GLU A 29 -0.22 5.24 -10.23
N ASP A 30 -0.74 5.17 -11.44
CA ASP A 30 -0.10 5.81 -12.58
C ASP A 30 -0.46 7.31 -12.74
N SER A 31 -1.57 7.75 -12.15
CA SER A 31 -1.92 9.17 -12.19
C SER A 31 -1.05 9.94 -11.21
N ASP A 32 -0.27 10.90 -11.68
CA ASP A 32 0.59 11.70 -10.82
C ASP A 32 -0.23 12.42 -9.76
N GLU A 33 -1.38 12.96 -10.14
CA GLU A 33 -2.22 13.70 -9.20
C GLU A 33 -2.76 12.82 -8.09
N ILE A 34 -3.25 11.65 -8.44
CA ILE A 34 -3.81 10.73 -7.45
C ILE A 34 -2.70 10.15 -6.59
N ARG A 35 -1.58 9.80 -7.19
CA ARG A 35 -0.45 9.27 -6.46
C ARG A 35 0.05 10.28 -5.42
N ASP A 36 0.19 11.54 -5.82
CA ASP A 36 0.63 12.59 -4.91
C ASP A 36 -0.39 12.82 -3.81
N LEU A 37 -1.66 12.81 -4.16
CA LEU A 37 -2.73 13.00 -3.17
C LEU A 37 -2.74 11.88 -2.14
N LEU A 38 -2.65 10.64 -2.60
CA LEU A 38 -2.62 9.49 -1.68
C LEU A 38 -1.40 9.57 -0.77
N GLY A 39 -0.25 9.91 -1.33
CA GLY A 39 0.97 10.05 -0.53
C GLY A 39 0.81 11.10 0.55
N LEU A 40 0.31 12.25 0.17
CA LEU A 40 0.15 13.35 1.10
C LEU A 40 -0.83 12.99 2.22
N VAL A 41 -1.96 12.42 1.86
CA VAL A 41 -2.99 12.04 2.83
C VAL A 41 -2.46 10.98 3.80
N LEU A 42 -1.82 9.96 3.28
CA LEU A 42 -1.33 8.88 4.14
C LEU A 42 -0.18 9.34 5.02
N GLU A 43 0.69 10.19 4.50
CA GLU A 43 1.76 10.77 5.33
C GLU A 43 1.19 11.63 6.43
N SER A 44 0.12 12.36 6.16
CA SER A 44 -0.51 13.18 7.19
C SER A 44 -1.13 12.34 8.31
N GLU A 45 -1.42 11.06 8.03
CA GLU A 45 -1.94 10.14 9.03
C GLU A 45 -0.82 9.38 9.76
N GLY A 46 0.43 9.70 9.48
CA GLY A 46 1.56 9.14 10.18
C GLY A 46 2.26 7.98 9.50
N TYR A 47 1.85 7.63 8.28
CA TYR A 47 2.49 6.53 7.56
C TYR A 47 3.64 7.03 6.71
N GLN A 48 4.61 6.16 6.49
CA GLN A 48 5.60 6.40 5.45
C GLN A 48 5.04 5.87 4.14
N VAL A 49 5.35 6.54 3.04
CA VAL A 49 4.80 6.16 1.75
C VAL A 49 5.92 5.98 0.73
N VAL A 50 5.87 4.86 0.03
CA VAL A 50 6.68 4.64 -1.16
C VAL A 50 5.70 4.51 -2.31
N ALA A 51 5.97 5.16 -3.42
CA ALA A 51 5.04 5.20 -4.53
C ALA A 51 5.67 4.67 -5.81
N LEU A 52 4.90 3.91 -6.56
CA LEU A 52 5.27 3.41 -7.88
C LEU A 52 4.24 3.86 -8.90
N GLU A 53 4.69 4.13 -10.11
CA GLU A 53 3.79 4.66 -11.14
C GLU A 53 3.31 3.60 -12.12
N ASP A 54 3.87 2.39 -12.06
CA ASP A 54 3.42 1.31 -12.94
C ASP A 54 3.60 -0.02 -12.23
N GLY A 55 3.22 -1.09 -12.94
CA GLY A 55 3.16 -2.41 -12.33
C GLY A 55 4.41 -3.25 -12.44
N ARG A 56 5.46 -2.77 -13.08
CA ARG A 56 6.58 -3.63 -13.45
C ARG A 56 7.38 -4.18 -12.28
N ASP A 57 7.59 -3.36 -11.27
CA ASP A 57 8.46 -3.75 -10.15
C ASP A 57 7.71 -3.93 -8.84
N VAL A 58 6.39 -4.06 -8.90
CA VAL A 58 5.58 -4.08 -7.69
C VAL A 58 5.93 -5.26 -6.80
N VAL A 59 5.97 -6.45 -7.37
CA VAL A 59 6.18 -7.66 -6.55
C VAL A 59 7.55 -7.63 -5.89
N GLU A 60 8.58 -7.24 -6.64
CA GLU A 60 9.92 -7.15 -6.07
C GLU A 60 10.01 -6.08 -5.01
N THR A 61 9.35 -4.94 -5.23
CA THR A 61 9.33 -3.87 -4.26
C THR A 61 8.64 -4.31 -2.98
N VAL A 62 7.54 -5.04 -3.09
CA VAL A 62 6.82 -5.56 -1.92
C VAL A 62 7.71 -6.50 -1.13
N ARG A 63 8.42 -7.39 -1.81
CA ARG A 63 9.30 -8.33 -1.13
C ARG A 63 10.40 -7.63 -0.35
N SER A 64 10.98 -6.60 -0.93
CA SER A 64 12.08 -5.89 -0.30
C SER A 64 11.60 -4.91 0.75
N LEU A 65 10.51 -4.21 0.50
CA LEU A 65 10.02 -3.17 1.38
C LEU A 65 9.19 -3.71 2.54
N ARG A 66 8.44 -4.76 2.30
CA ARG A 66 7.52 -5.38 3.26
C ARG A 66 6.58 -4.35 3.86
N PRO A 67 5.78 -3.72 3.02
CA PRO A 67 4.87 -2.68 3.51
C PRO A 67 3.76 -3.30 4.37
N ILE A 68 3.13 -2.48 5.19
CA ILE A 68 2.01 -2.94 5.99
C ILE A 68 0.71 -2.97 5.20
N LEU A 69 0.69 -2.29 4.06
CA LEU A 69 -0.48 -2.22 3.20
C LEU A 69 -0.05 -1.77 1.81
N ILE A 70 -0.75 -2.23 0.80
CA ILE A 70 -0.54 -1.82 -0.58
C ILE A 70 -1.83 -1.20 -1.09
N THR A 71 -1.77 0.02 -1.64
CA THR A 71 -2.90 0.53 -2.44
C THR A 71 -2.56 0.27 -3.90
N LEU A 72 -3.50 -0.27 -4.65
CA LEU A 72 -3.22 -0.75 -6.01
C LEU A 72 -4.33 -0.34 -6.96
N ASP A 73 -3.96 0.38 -8.00
CA ASP A 73 -4.85 0.61 -9.14
C ASP A 73 -4.74 -0.60 -10.07
N LEU A 74 -5.85 -1.06 -10.57
CA LEU A 74 -5.86 -2.22 -11.46
C LEU A 74 -5.50 -1.84 -12.89
N ALA A 75 -5.72 -0.60 -13.28
CA ALA A 75 -5.45 -0.13 -14.64
C ALA A 75 -4.08 0.53 -14.70
N LEU A 76 -3.03 -0.28 -14.68
CA LEU A 76 -1.66 0.23 -14.68
C LEU A 76 -0.97 -0.06 -16.00
N PRO A 77 -0.08 0.82 -16.43
CA PRO A 77 0.81 0.44 -17.53
C PRO A 77 1.81 -0.61 -17.05
N GLY A 78 2.29 -1.40 -17.94
CA GLY A 78 3.39 -2.33 -17.68
C GLY A 78 2.98 -3.70 -17.18
N LYS A 79 1.92 -3.80 -16.41
CA LYS A 79 1.49 -5.10 -15.88
C LYS A 79 0.05 -5.00 -15.42
N ASP A 80 -0.71 -6.04 -15.73
CA ASP A 80 -2.10 -6.14 -15.32
C ASP A 80 -2.19 -6.17 -13.79
N GLY A 81 -3.03 -5.31 -13.22
CA GLY A 81 -3.21 -5.23 -11.78
C GLY A 81 -3.69 -6.54 -11.16
N TRP A 82 -4.54 -7.28 -11.88
CA TRP A 82 -5.00 -8.58 -11.38
C TRP A 82 -3.87 -9.61 -11.33
N ALA A 83 -2.96 -9.54 -12.30
CA ALA A 83 -1.79 -10.43 -12.26
C ALA A 83 -0.94 -10.11 -11.04
N ILE A 84 -0.82 -8.83 -10.70
CA ILE A 84 -0.09 -8.42 -9.50
C ILE A 84 -0.75 -9.00 -8.25
N VAL A 85 -2.07 -8.89 -8.15
CA VAL A 85 -2.81 -9.45 -7.00
C VAL A 85 -2.53 -10.94 -6.88
N ARG A 86 -2.64 -11.66 -7.98
CA ARG A 86 -2.41 -13.11 -7.96
C ARG A 86 -1.00 -13.46 -7.54
N GLU A 87 0.00 -12.75 -8.06
CA GLU A 87 1.38 -13.03 -7.69
C GLU A 87 1.64 -12.77 -6.22
N LEU A 88 1.10 -11.68 -5.69
CA LEU A 88 1.29 -11.37 -4.28
C LEU A 88 0.59 -12.37 -3.38
N GLN A 89 -0.59 -12.83 -3.78
CA GLN A 89 -1.35 -13.77 -2.97
C GLN A 89 -0.83 -15.20 -3.06
N ASP A 90 -0.14 -15.54 -4.14
CA ASP A 90 0.40 -16.87 -4.32
C ASP A 90 1.79 -17.04 -3.71
N ASP A 91 2.40 -15.97 -3.24
CA ASP A 91 3.74 -15.99 -2.66
C ASP A 91 3.61 -16.00 -1.13
N ASP A 92 4.20 -16.99 -0.49
CA ASP A 92 4.13 -17.12 0.98
C ASP A 92 4.68 -15.89 1.70
N ASP A 93 5.65 -15.21 1.10
CA ASP A 93 6.27 -14.05 1.73
C ASP A 93 5.41 -12.80 1.67
N THR A 94 4.47 -12.72 0.75
CA THR A 94 3.70 -11.50 0.52
C THR A 94 2.19 -11.66 0.72
N ARG A 95 1.71 -12.90 0.84
CA ARG A 95 0.25 -13.13 0.84
C ARG A 95 -0.48 -12.46 2.00
N ASP A 96 0.20 -12.22 3.10
CA ASP A 96 -0.45 -11.65 4.28
C ASP A 96 -0.51 -10.13 4.27
N ILE A 97 0.12 -9.50 3.29
CA ILE A 97 0.09 -8.04 3.19
C ILE A 97 -1.23 -7.64 2.55
N PRO A 98 -2.04 -6.85 3.25
CA PRO A 98 -3.36 -6.49 2.71
C PRO A 98 -3.25 -5.56 1.52
N ILE A 99 -4.16 -5.75 0.57
CA ILE A 99 -4.22 -4.93 -0.63
C ILE A 99 -5.54 -4.16 -0.63
N LEU A 100 -5.43 -2.85 -0.77
CA LEU A 100 -6.58 -1.97 -0.95
C LEU A 100 -6.61 -1.56 -2.42
N VAL A 101 -7.60 -2.05 -3.14
CA VAL A 101 -7.75 -1.69 -4.55
C VAL A 101 -8.43 -0.33 -4.65
N ILE A 102 -7.85 0.59 -5.41
CA ILE A 102 -8.45 1.90 -5.69
C ILE A 102 -8.43 2.08 -7.19
N SER A 103 -9.57 1.87 -7.83
CA SER A 103 -9.57 1.80 -9.29
C SER A 103 -10.91 2.21 -9.87
N ALA A 104 -10.89 2.65 -11.13
CA ALA A 104 -12.11 2.90 -11.88
C ALA A 104 -12.74 1.60 -12.40
N TYR A 105 -12.00 0.49 -12.37
CA TYR A 105 -12.43 -0.76 -12.99
C TYR A 105 -12.91 -1.81 -12.00
N THR A 106 -13.59 -1.37 -10.94
CA THR A 106 -13.97 -2.29 -9.88
C THR A 106 -15.18 -3.15 -10.21
N ARG A 107 -15.95 -2.79 -11.23
CA ARG A 107 -17.12 -3.55 -11.62
C ARG A 107 -16.80 -4.91 -12.21
N GLU A 108 -15.59 -5.05 -12.71
CA GLU A 108 -15.19 -6.27 -13.39
C GLU A 108 -14.56 -7.28 -12.43
N LEU A 109 -14.62 -6.97 -11.15
CA LEU A 109 -14.09 -7.85 -10.14
C LEU A 109 -14.97 -9.08 -10.00
N ASP A 110 -14.46 -10.22 -10.38
CA ASP A 110 -15.20 -11.45 -10.09
C ASP A 110 -15.01 -11.81 -8.61
N ALA A 111 -15.89 -12.66 -8.12
CA ALA A 111 -15.90 -12.98 -6.69
C ALA A 111 -14.62 -13.61 -6.19
N PRO A 112 -13.97 -14.54 -6.93
CA PRO A 112 -12.72 -15.10 -6.43
C PRO A 112 -11.62 -14.06 -6.24
N LEU A 113 -11.48 -13.15 -7.17
CA LEU A 113 -10.44 -12.11 -7.06
C LEU A 113 -10.80 -11.08 -6.00
N ARG A 114 -12.10 -10.77 -5.89
CA ARG A 114 -12.55 -9.82 -4.89
C ARG A 114 -12.20 -10.27 -3.48
N ARG A 115 -12.22 -11.57 -3.24
CA ARG A 115 -11.87 -12.12 -1.92
C ARG A 115 -10.39 -12.08 -1.62
N ARG A 116 -9.57 -11.87 -2.64
CA ARG A 116 -8.11 -11.85 -2.45
C ARG A 116 -7.59 -10.50 -2.02
N VAL A 117 -8.44 -9.49 -2.02
CA VAL A 117 -8.04 -8.14 -1.60
C VAL A 117 -8.79 -7.78 -0.34
N ALA A 118 -8.21 -6.89 0.46
CA ALA A 118 -8.82 -6.51 1.73
C ALA A 118 -10.06 -5.66 1.52
N ARG A 119 -9.97 -4.67 0.67
CA ARG A 119 -11.06 -3.74 0.39
C ARG A 119 -10.93 -3.20 -1.02
N VAL A 120 -12.01 -2.62 -1.51
CA VAL A 120 -12.07 -2.01 -2.82
C VAL A 120 -12.71 -0.63 -2.73
N ILE A 121 -12.06 0.35 -3.31
CA ILE A 121 -12.61 1.71 -3.45
C ILE A 121 -12.69 2.02 -4.92
N SER A 122 -13.85 2.48 -5.37
CA SER A 122 -14.05 2.88 -6.77
C SER A 122 -13.68 4.34 -6.96
N LYS A 123 -13.04 4.65 -8.06
CA LYS A 123 -12.78 6.03 -8.44
C LYS A 123 -14.01 6.61 -9.13
N PRO A 124 -14.33 7.86 -8.89
CA PRO A 124 -13.68 8.81 -7.98
C PRO A 124 -14.03 8.53 -6.53
N PHE A 125 -13.17 8.93 -5.63
CA PHE A 125 -13.34 8.64 -4.21
C PHE A 125 -13.18 9.90 -3.36
N TYR A 126 -13.61 9.80 -2.11
CA TYR A 126 -13.34 10.84 -1.12
C TYR A 126 -12.11 10.47 -0.30
N ILE A 127 -11.33 11.46 0.07
CA ILE A 127 -10.13 11.27 0.88
C ILE A 127 -10.47 10.56 2.19
N THR A 128 -11.58 10.96 2.82
CA THR A 128 -12.00 10.35 4.08
C THR A 128 -12.30 8.87 3.92
N GLN A 129 -12.76 8.45 2.74
CA GLN A 129 -13.01 7.06 2.46
C GLN A 129 -11.69 6.26 2.49
N VAL A 130 -10.65 6.80 1.89
CA VAL A 130 -9.35 6.14 1.89
C VAL A 130 -8.82 6.01 3.32
N ILE A 131 -8.87 7.08 4.09
CA ILE A 131 -8.39 7.07 5.46
C ILE A 131 -9.13 6.02 6.29
N THR A 132 -10.45 6.00 6.17
CA THR A 132 -11.27 5.06 6.92
C THR A 132 -10.95 3.62 6.56
N GLU A 133 -10.83 3.32 5.28
CA GLU A 133 -10.55 1.94 4.86
C GLU A 133 -9.15 1.50 5.29
N VAL A 134 -8.18 2.38 5.20
CA VAL A 134 -6.82 2.05 5.65
C VAL A 134 -6.82 1.75 7.15
N GLU A 135 -7.47 2.58 7.93
CA GLU A 135 -7.53 2.36 9.38
C GLU A 135 -8.22 1.04 9.72
N GLU A 136 -9.32 0.75 9.04
CA GLU A 136 -10.04 -0.49 9.31
C GLU A 136 -9.22 -1.71 8.93
N ILE A 137 -8.53 -1.67 7.82
CA ILE A 137 -7.69 -2.78 7.40
C ILE A 137 -6.58 -3.01 8.42
N LEU A 138 -5.92 -1.94 8.84
CA LEU A 138 -4.75 -2.06 9.71
C LEU A 138 -5.11 -2.39 11.16
N THR A 139 -6.34 -2.16 11.56
CA THR A 139 -6.82 -2.60 12.87
C THR A 139 -7.47 -3.97 12.82
N GLY A 140 -7.35 -4.67 11.70
CA GLY A 140 -7.90 -6.01 11.53
C GLY A 140 -9.39 -6.01 11.25
N GLY A 141 -9.93 -4.89 10.81
CA GLY A 141 -11.34 -4.81 10.50
C GLY A 141 -12.23 -4.92 11.70
N ARG A 142 -11.70 -4.66 12.88
CA ARG A 142 -12.42 -4.87 14.11
C ARG A 142 -13.20 -3.70 14.57
N ARG A 143 -13.78 -2.96 13.71
CA ARG A 143 -14.66 -1.96 14.17
C ARG A 143 -15.74 -2.58 14.97
N ALA A 144 -16.16 -1.90 15.99
CA ALA A 144 -17.26 -2.40 16.79
C ALA A 144 -18.46 -2.68 15.88
N PRO A 145 -19.16 -3.75 16.11
CA PRO A 145 -20.37 -4.03 15.34
C PRO A 145 -21.33 -2.89 15.48
N GLN A 146 -21.94 -2.53 14.39
CA GLN A 146 -22.84 -1.39 14.37
C GLN A 146 -24.26 -1.84 14.48
#